data_66b9370ca6b1b63cc88abeeb6e5e42a9
#
_entry.id   66b9370ca6b1b63cc88abeeb6e5e42a9
#
_cell.length_a   1.000
_cell.length_b   1.000
_cell.length_c   1.000
_cell.angle_alpha   90.00
_cell.angle_beta   90.00
_cell.angle_gamma   90.00
#
_symmetry.space_group_name_H-M   'P 1'
#
loop_
_entity.id
_entity.type
_entity.pdbx_description
1 polymer ?
#
loop_
_entity_poly.entity_id
_entity_poly.type
_entity_poly.pdbx_seq_one_letter_code
_entity_poly.pdbx_strand_id
1 'polypeptide(L)'
;DYSAPMVLLAHRRSAMLGDYVTFSQQLIEDTRYPDAHFDITFAFIVFHELPQRIVRETVREAARVTRPGGVFAIYDFNPSHTMSPFQLHHRDFDAAHNGEPYSQDFCDCDLDAILAEHGFSVAASPLAKRSGGVGYMKHWFATRG
;
A
#
# COMPACT_ATOMS: atom_id res chain seq x y z
N ASP A 1 -9.15 -2.49 -7.99
CA ASP A 1 -8.86 -1.28 -8.77
C ASP A 1 -10.15 -0.49 -8.99
N TYR A 2 -10.06 0.84 -9.00
CA TYR A 2 -11.22 1.72 -9.28
C TYR A 2 -11.45 1.91 -10.79
N SER A 3 -10.42 1.74 -11.60
CA SER A 3 -10.47 1.95 -13.06
C SER A 3 -11.14 0.77 -13.76
N ALA A 4 -12.38 0.95 -14.23
CA ALA A 4 -13.10 -0.08 -14.99
C ALA A 4 -12.33 -0.57 -16.23
N PRO A 5 -11.68 0.29 -17.05
CA PRO A 5 -10.86 -0.16 -18.17
C PRO A 5 -9.68 -1.05 -17.74
N MET A 6 -9.02 -0.73 -16.62
CA MET A 6 -7.90 -1.52 -16.12
C MET A 6 -8.36 -2.89 -15.60
N VAL A 7 -9.48 -2.93 -14.88
CA VAL A 7 -10.09 -4.19 -14.43
C VAL A 7 -10.45 -5.07 -15.61
N LEU A 8 -11.05 -4.51 -16.67
CA LEU A 8 -11.40 -5.25 -17.88
C LEU A 8 -10.15 -5.80 -18.60
N LEU A 9 -9.10 -4.99 -18.70
CA LEU A 9 -7.83 -5.40 -19.30
C LEU A 9 -7.19 -6.55 -18.49
N ALA A 10 -7.18 -6.44 -17.16
CA ALA A 10 -6.67 -7.46 -16.26
C ALA A 10 -7.43 -8.79 -16.40
N HIS A 11 -8.76 -8.77 -16.46
CA HIS A 11 -9.58 -9.95 -16.74
C HIS A 11 -9.24 -10.63 -18.06
N ARG A 12 -9.13 -9.83 -19.13
CA ARG A 12 -8.79 -10.38 -20.47
C ARG A 12 -7.41 -11.03 -20.47
N ARG A 13 -6.44 -10.38 -19.84
CA ARG A 13 -5.07 -10.90 -19.75
C ARG A 13 -5.00 -12.19 -18.93
N SER A 14 -5.65 -12.25 -17.78
CA SER A 14 -5.73 -13.43 -16.93
C SER A 14 -6.38 -14.61 -17.68
N ALA A 15 -7.48 -14.37 -18.38
CA ALA A 15 -8.14 -15.40 -19.19
C ALA A 15 -7.22 -15.96 -20.29
N MET A 16 -6.43 -15.10 -20.95
CA MET A 16 -5.47 -15.53 -21.98
C MET A 16 -4.32 -16.36 -21.41
N LEU A 17 -3.94 -16.13 -20.17
CA LEU A 17 -2.84 -16.83 -19.49
C LEU A 17 -3.31 -18.08 -18.74
N GLY A 18 -4.62 -18.29 -18.63
CA GLY A 18 -5.19 -19.39 -17.85
C GLY A 18 -5.04 -19.23 -16.34
N ASP A 19 -4.87 -17.99 -15.86
CA ASP A 19 -4.71 -17.69 -14.44
C ASP A 19 -6.05 -17.72 -13.71
N TYR A 20 -6.04 -18.14 -12.43
CA TYR A 20 -7.20 -18.16 -11.55
C TYR A 20 -7.25 -16.91 -10.65
N VAL A 21 -7.08 -15.73 -11.25
CA VAL A 21 -7.11 -14.45 -10.52
C VAL A 21 -8.43 -13.74 -10.77
N THR A 22 -9.06 -13.29 -9.69
CA THR A 22 -10.29 -12.50 -9.74
C THR A 22 -9.97 -11.02 -9.61
N PHE A 23 -10.50 -10.22 -10.52
CA PHE A 23 -10.38 -8.76 -10.48
C PHE A 23 -11.75 -8.15 -10.22
N SER A 24 -11.80 -7.10 -9.41
CA SER A 24 -13.04 -6.37 -9.13
C SER A 24 -12.82 -4.87 -9.15
N GLN A 25 -13.84 -4.15 -9.61
CA GLN A 25 -13.86 -2.68 -9.54
C GLN A 25 -14.40 -2.27 -8.19
N GLN A 26 -13.54 -1.73 -7.33
CA GLN A 26 -13.89 -1.30 -5.97
C GLN A 26 -13.00 -0.13 -5.54
N LEU A 27 -13.47 0.67 -4.57
CA LEU A 27 -12.63 1.61 -3.84
C LEU A 27 -11.72 0.82 -2.90
N ILE A 28 -10.50 1.28 -2.73
CA ILE A 28 -9.52 0.61 -1.86
C ILE A 28 -9.90 0.76 -0.37
N GLU A 29 -10.56 1.86 -0.03
CA GLU A 29 -11.04 2.19 1.31
C GLU A 29 -12.42 1.63 1.65
N ASP A 30 -13.11 1.03 0.67
CA ASP A 30 -14.46 0.45 0.82
C ASP A 30 -14.62 -0.75 -0.12
N THR A 31 -14.00 -1.86 0.24
CA THR A 31 -14.14 -3.11 -0.50
C THR A 31 -15.39 -3.87 -0.03
N ARG A 32 -15.99 -4.62 -0.92
CA ARG A 32 -17.20 -5.39 -0.61
C ARG A 32 -16.92 -6.82 -0.14
N TYR A 33 -15.67 -7.07 0.30
CA TYR A 33 -15.32 -8.36 0.86
C TYR A 33 -15.84 -8.49 2.30
N PRO A 34 -16.17 -9.71 2.73
CA PRO A 34 -16.54 -9.97 4.13
C PRO A 34 -15.43 -9.61 5.12
N ASP A 35 -15.78 -9.42 6.38
CA ASP A 35 -14.82 -9.27 7.47
C ASP A 35 -13.95 -10.52 7.60
N ALA A 36 -12.68 -10.34 7.97
CA ALA A 36 -11.73 -11.42 8.23
C ALA A 36 -11.62 -12.45 7.08
N HIS A 37 -11.75 -11.98 5.84
CA HIS A 37 -11.83 -12.83 4.64
C HIS A 37 -10.47 -13.32 4.15
N PHE A 38 -9.41 -12.52 4.32
CA PHE A 38 -8.11 -12.79 3.74
C PHE A 38 -7.06 -13.16 4.79
N ASP A 39 -6.21 -14.14 4.47
CA ASP A 39 -5.00 -14.46 5.22
C ASP A 39 -3.93 -13.37 5.03
N ILE A 40 -3.84 -12.85 3.81
CA ILE A 40 -2.89 -11.82 3.41
C ILE A 40 -3.62 -10.79 2.57
N THR A 41 -3.45 -9.52 2.92
CA THR A 41 -3.81 -8.37 2.09
C THR A 41 -2.54 -7.66 1.65
N PHE A 42 -2.58 -6.98 0.51
CA PHE A 42 -1.39 -6.38 -0.08
C PHE A 42 -1.70 -5.06 -0.78
N ALA A 43 -0.89 -4.04 -0.49
CA ALA A 43 -0.90 -2.76 -1.18
C ALA A 43 0.48 -2.51 -1.82
N PHE A 44 0.51 -2.30 -3.13
CA PHE A 44 1.74 -2.16 -3.89
C PHE A 44 1.76 -0.85 -4.65
N ILE A 45 2.60 0.08 -4.20
CA ILE A 45 2.83 1.37 -4.86
C ILE A 45 1.50 2.07 -5.14
N VAL A 46 0.74 2.38 -4.08
CA VAL A 46 -0.60 2.98 -4.20
C VAL A 46 -0.89 4.03 -3.13
N PHE A 47 -0.25 3.97 -1.97
CA PHE A 47 -0.57 4.88 -0.87
C PHE A 47 -0.11 6.31 -1.14
N HIS A 48 1.01 6.49 -1.82
CA HIS A 48 1.49 7.81 -2.24
C HIS A 48 0.61 8.51 -3.28
N GLU A 49 -0.30 7.78 -3.90
CA GLU A 49 -1.32 8.29 -4.83
C GLU A 49 -2.59 8.79 -4.09
N LEU A 50 -2.68 8.57 -2.78
CA LEU A 50 -3.88 8.79 -2.00
C LEU A 50 -3.72 9.95 -1.02
N PRO A 51 -4.75 10.82 -0.86
CA PRO A 51 -4.76 11.78 0.22
C PRO A 51 -4.73 11.06 1.57
N GLN A 52 -4.08 11.65 2.57
CA GLN A 52 -3.83 11.03 3.89
C GLN A 52 -5.10 10.50 4.57
N ARG A 53 -6.25 11.16 4.36
CA ARG A 53 -7.54 10.66 4.85
C ARG A 53 -7.87 9.29 4.27
N ILE A 54 -7.68 9.11 2.96
CA ILE A 54 -7.95 7.83 2.28
C ILE A 54 -6.94 6.76 2.69
N VAL A 55 -5.67 7.12 2.95
CA VAL A 55 -4.70 6.18 3.53
C VAL A 55 -5.21 5.60 4.86
N ARG A 56 -5.74 6.43 5.77
CA ARG A 56 -6.30 5.96 7.05
C ARG A 56 -7.52 5.05 6.85
N GLU A 57 -8.43 5.45 5.96
CA GLU A 57 -9.61 4.64 5.64
C GLU A 57 -9.23 3.31 4.99
N THR A 58 -8.21 3.29 4.13
CA THR A 58 -7.67 2.07 3.51
C THR A 58 -7.05 1.13 4.56
N VAL A 59 -6.29 1.65 5.52
CA VAL A 59 -5.75 0.83 6.62
C VAL A 59 -6.86 0.25 7.48
N ARG A 60 -7.91 1.02 7.78
CA ARG A 60 -9.11 0.53 8.49
C ARG A 60 -9.80 -0.59 7.71
N GLU A 61 -9.96 -0.42 6.41
CA GLU A 61 -10.57 -1.42 5.54
C GLU A 61 -9.71 -2.69 5.46
N ALA A 62 -8.39 -2.53 5.29
CA ALA A 62 -7.46 -3.66 5.35
C ALA A 62 -7.57 -4.42 6.68
N ALA A 63 -7.70 -3.69 7.80
CA ALA A 63 -7.93 -4.32 9.11
C ALA A 63 -9.25 -5.08 9.18
N ARG A 64 -10.31 -4.60 8.53
CA ARG A 64 -11.60 -5.28 8.50
C ARG A 64 -11.53 -6.60 7.72
N VAL A 65 -10.93 -6.57 6.54
CA VAL A 65 -10.92 -7.72 5.63
C VAL A 65 -9.81 -8.73 5.91
N THR A 66 -8.72 -8.34 6.60
CA THR A 66 -7.66 -9.26 7.02
C THR A 66 -8.09 -9.98 8.29
N ARG A 67 -8.00 -11.31 8.32
CA ARG A 67 -8.36 -12.08 9.53
C ARG A 67 -7.39 -11.84 10.70
N PRO A 68 -7.79 -12.06 11.94
CA PRO A 68 -6.87 -12.10 13.08
C PRO A 68 -5.70 -13.06 12.80
N GLY A 69 -4.47 -12.63 13.10
CA GLY A 69 -3.25 -13.35 12.76
C GLY A 69 -2.84 -13.30 11.29
N GLY A 70 -3.65 -12.69 10.43
CA GLY A 70 -3.31 -12.43 9.02
C GLY A 70 -2.33 -11.27 8.87
N VAL A 71 -1.84 -11.06 7.66
CA VAL A 71 -0.80 -10.08 7.36
C VAL A 71 -1.31 -9.05 6.35
N PHE A 72 -1.09 -7.78 6.65
CA PHE A 72 -1.18 -6.71 5.67
C PHE A 72 0.24 -6.32 5.24
N ALA A 73 0.59 -6.60 3.99
CA ALA A 73 1.89 -6.26 3.40
C ALA A 73 1.75 -4.99 2.56
N ILE A 74 2.66 -4.04 2.78
CA ILE A 74 2.69 -2.78 2.03
C ILE A 74 4.08 -2.60 1.44
N TYR A 75 4.15 -2.16 0.19
CA TYR A 75 5.37 -1.71 -0.47
C TYR A 75 5.12 -0.35 -1.07
N ASP A 76 5.79 0.67 -0.53
CA ASP A 76 5.61 2.06 -0.96
C ASP A 76 6.82 2.93 -0.58
N PHE A 77 6.75 4.23 -0.82
CA PHE A 77 7.84 5.16 -0.56
C PHE A 77 8.27 5.17 0.91
N ASN A 78 9.54 5.43 1.11
CA ASN A 78 10.12 5.57 2.45
C ASN A 78 9.51 6.78 3.19
N PRO A 79 9.38 6.71 4.53
CA PRO A 79 9.11 7.92 5.32
C PRO A 79 10.22 8.97 5.16
N SER A 80 9.83 10.24 5.08
CA SER A 80 10.74 11.37 4.82
C SER A 80 11.92 11.42 5.79
N HIS A 81 11.70 11.11 7.07
CA HIS A 81 12.75 11.13 8.10
C HIS A 81 13.85 10.06 7.88
N THR A 82 13.63 9.10 6.99
CA THR A 82 14.61 8.07 6.61
C THR A 82 15.31 8.36 5.29
N MET A 83 14.88 9.40 4.58
CA MET A 83 15.39 9.76 3.26
C MET A 83 16.66 10.58 3.34
N SER A 84 17.58 10.35 2.39
CA SER A 84 18.72 11.24 2.17
C SER A 84 18.26 12.55 1.52
N PRO A 85 19.06 13.65 1.56
CA PRO A 85 18.74 14.90 0.86
C PRO A 85 18.46 14.73 -0.63
N PHE A 86 19.15 13.81 -1.29
CA PHE A 86 18.92 13.49 -2.70
C PHE A 86 17.54 12.84 -2.92
N GLN A 87 17.14 11.93 -2.05
CA GLN A 87 15.83 11.27 -2.10
C GLN A 87 14.69 12.26 -1.83
N LEU A 88 14.85 13.15 -0.85
CA LEU A 88 13.89 14.22 -0.59
C LEU A 88 13.71 15.14 -1.81
N HIS A 89 14.83 15.56 -2.43
CA HIS A 89 14.76 16.37 -3.64
C HIS A 89 14.03 15.64 -4.79
N HIS A 90 14.29 14.36 -4.98
CA HIS A 90 13.63 13.56 -6.02
C HIS A 90 12.12 13.42 -5.76
N ARG A 91 11.71 13.12 -4.50
CA ARG A 91 10.30 13.11 -4.09
C ARG A 91 9.61 14.44 -4.41
N ASP A 92 10.25 15.56 -4.05
CA ASP A 92 9.70 16.91 -4.26
C ASP A 92 9.60 17.23 -5.76
N PHE A 93 10.56 16.77 -6.56
CA PHE A 93 10.53 16.89 -8.01
C PHE A 93 9.37 16.07 -8.61
N ASP A 94 9.18 14.83 -8.17
CA ASP A 94 8.09 13.96 -8.63
C ASP A 94 6.72 14.56 -8.28
N ALA A 95 6.56 15.07 -7.07
CA ALA A 95 5.34 15.76 -6.64
C ALA A 95 5.01 16.97 -7.52
N ALA A 96 6.05 17.74 -7.90
CA ALA A 96 5.86 18.97 -8.68
C ALA A 96 5.67 18.74 -10.18
N HIS A 97 6.23 17.68 -10.75
CA HIS A 97 6.37 17.54 -12.20
C HIS A 97 5.83 16.22 -12.78
N ASN A 98 5.68 15.17 -11.97
CA ASN A 98 5.31 13.84 -12.46
C ASN A 98 3.88 13.41 -12.05
N GLY A 99 3.09 14.33 -11.52
CA GLY A 99 1.69 14.07 -11.19
C GLY A 99 1.48 13.26 -9.91
N GLU A 100 2.40 13.38 -8.94
CA GLU A 100 2.39 12.70 -7.65
C GLU A 100 1.97 13.64 -6.49
N PRO A 101 0.74 14.17 -6.51
CA PRO A 101 0.36 15.28 -5.64
C PRO A 101 0.33 14.92 -4.14
N TYR A 102 0.24 13.64 -3.79
CA TYR A 102 0.12 13.18 -2.41
C TYR A 102 1.38 12.48 -1.89
N SER A 103 2.42 12.36 -2.70
CA SER A 103 3.65 11.64 -2.32
C SER A 103 4.36 12.27 -1.13
N GLN A 104 4.36 13.61 -1.03
CA GLN A 104 4.93 14.33 0.12
C GLN A 104 4.13 14.03 1.40
N ASP A 105 2.81 14.21 1.33
CA ASP A 105 1.90 13.96 2.46
C ASP A 105 2.01 12.52 2.97
N PHE A 106 2.11 11.56 2.05
CA PHE A 106 2.29 10.15 2.40
C PHE A 106 3.65 9.90 3.07
N CYS A 107 4.75 10.41 2.51
CA CYS A 107 6.09 10.23 3.09
C CYS A 107 6.24 10.91 4.45
N ASP A 108 5.47 11.95 4.72
CA ASP A 108 5.47 12.68 5.99
C ASP A 108 4.48 12.09 7.02
N CYS A 109 3.60 11.17 6.61
CA CYS A 109 2.67 10.53 7.55
C CYS A 109 3.38 9.45 8.39
N ASP A 110 2.89 9.26 9.62
CA ASP A 110 3.31 8.14 10.47
C ASP A 110 2.43 6.91 10.16
N LEU A 111 2.80 6.18 9.10
CA LEU A 111 2.07 4.98 8.71
C LEU A 111 2.14 3.88 9.79
N ASP A 112 3.25 3.79 10.54
CA ASP A 112 3.40 2.80 11.61
C ASP A 112 2.38 3.08 12.73
N ALA A 113 2.17 4.36 13.11
CA ALA A 113 1.13 4.75 14.07
C ALA A 113 -0.28 4.48 13.53
N ILE A 114 -0.55 4.79 12.27
CA ILE A 114 -1.86 4.53 11.63
C ILE A 114 -2.17 3.03 11.64
N LEU A 115 -1.20 2.18 11.33
CA LEU A 115 -1.34 0.73 11.39
C LEU A 115 -1.67 0.24 12.81
N ALA A 116 -0.94 0.77 13.81
CA ALA A 116 -1.16 0.42 15.21
C ALA A 116 -2.56 0.84 15.72
N GLU A 117 -3.05 2.03 15.34
CA GLU A 117 -4.41 2.51 15.66
C GLU A 117 -5.51 1.53 15.18
N HIS A 118 -5.25 0.78 14.10
CA HIS A 118 -6.18 -0.18 13.52
C HIS A 118 -5.86 -1.64 13.88
N GLY A 119 -5.05 -1.85 14.92
CA GLY A 119 -4.79 -3.18 15.50
C GLY A 119 -3.77 -4.02 14.74
N PHE A 120 -2.90 -3.38 13.97
CA PHE A 120 -1.76 -4.04 13.36
C PHE A 120 -0.48 -3.87 14.20
N SER A 121 0.32 -4.92 14.24
CA SER A 121 1.69 -4.89 14.79
C SER A 121 2.68 -4.97 13.64
N VAL A 122 3.50 -3.95 13.46
CA VAL A 122 4.51 -3.90 12.39
C VAL A 122 5.76 -4.64 12.80
N ALA A 123 6.15 -5.67 12.05
CA ALA A 123 7.39 -6.40 12.24
C ALA A 123 8.53 -5.78 11.41
N ALA A 124 9.78 -5.96 11.85
CA ALA A 124 10.91 -5.64 11.02
C ALA A 124 10.85 -6.42 9.70
N SER A 125 10.98 -5.71 8.57
CA SER A 125 10.92 -6.35 7.26
C SER A 125 12.02 -7.41 7.10
N PRO A 126 11.67 -8.66 6.76
CA PRO A 126 12.66 -9.69 6.46
C PRO A 126 13.48 -9.35 5.22
N LEU A 127 13.01 -8.42 4.39
CA LEU A 127 13.68 -7.96 3.18
C LEU A 127 14.59 -6.75 3.41
N ALA A 128 14.54 -6.11 4.58
CA ALA A 128 15.33 -4.91 4.89
C ALA A 128 16.84 -5.11 4.72
N LYS A 129 17.34 -6.34 4.92
CA LYS A 129 18.77 -6.69 4.74
C LYS A 129 19.16 -6.92 3.27
N ARG A 130 18.19 -7.10 2.37
CA ARG A 130 18.44 -7.37 0.94
C ARG A 130 18.39 -6.11 0.08
N SER A 131 17.74 -5.07 0.55
CA SER A 131 17.71 -3.75 -0.09
C SER A 131 18.94 -2.92 0.30
N GLY A 132 20.13 -3.47 0.15
CA GLY A 132 21.41 -2.75 0.25
C GLY A 132 21.61 -1.84 -0.96
N GLY A 133 20.70 -0.93 -1.17
CA GLY A 133 20.78 -0.02 -2.30
C GLY A 133 19.81 1.14 -2.08
N VAL A 134 20.07 2.17 -2.74
CA VAL A 134 19.40 3.41 -3.08
C VAL A 134 17.85 3.31 -3.07
N GLY A 135 17.27 2.71 -2.01
CA GLY A 135 15.85 2.39 -1.99
C GLY A 135 15.01 3.59 -1.56
N TYR A 136 14.22 4.15 -2.49
CA TYR A 136 13.09 5.05 -2.19
C TYR A 136 11.93 4.33 -1.51
N MET A 137 12.00 3.00 -1.42
CA MET A 137 10.86 2.15 -1.10
C MET A 137 11.10 1.42 0.21
N LYS A 138 10.03 1.30 1.00
CA LYS A 138 9.98 0.53 2.25
C LYS A 138 8.93 -0.59 2.13
N HIS A 139 9.17 -1.67 2.84
CA HIS A 139 8.21 -2.75 3.03
C HIS A 139 7.70 -2.69 4.47
N TRP A 140 6.41 -2.78 4.64
CA TRP A 140 5.75 -3.02 5.92
C TRP A 140 5.13 -4.41 5.91
N PHE A 141 5.33 -5.15 6.97
CA PHE A 141 4.63 -6.41 7.25
C PHE A 141 3.90 -6.23 8.56
N ALA A 142 2.62 -6.02 8.49
CA ALA A 142 1.80 -5.69 9.63
C ALA A 142 0.88 -6.88 9.95
N THR A 143 1.05 -7.49 11.12
CA THR A 143 0.21 -8.60 11.56
C THR A 143 -1.03 -8.08 12.27
N ARG A 144 -2.20 -8.57 11.90
CA ARG A 144 -3.48 -8.25 12.51
C ARG A 144 -3.60 -8.93 13.87
N GLY A 145 -3.80 -8.13 14.93
CA GLY A 145 -4.07 -8.64 16.28
C GLY A 145 -5.44 -9.28 16.44
#